data_aa19fd3fb5665c73bae22b77f27d1389
#
_entry.id   aa19fd3fb5665c73bae22b77f27d1389
#
_cell.length_a   1.000
_cell.length_b   1.000
_cell.length_c   1.000
_cell.angle_alpha   90.00
_cell.angle_beta   90.00
_cell.angle_gamma   90.00
#
_symmetry.space_group_name_H-M   'P 1'
#
loop_
_entity.id
_entity.type
_entity.pdbx_description
1 polymer ?
#
loop_
_entity_poly.entity_id
_entity_poly.type
_entity_poly.pdbx_seq_one_letter_code
_entity_poly.pdbx_strand_id
1 'polypeptide(L)'
;MNKKLFEYPKQDASGATCIAQAWAKVPRALPQEEKAQIIQKIKSELVKQNAVLVAHYYVDGDIQDLAWETGGFVADSLEMARFGKNHAAQKLIVAGVKFMGESAKILSPEKTVLMPDLDATCSLDLGCPAED
;
A
#
# COMPACT_ATOMS: atom_id res chain seq x y z
N MET A 1 -31.17 2.63 10.63
CA MET A 1 -29.74 2.67 10.24
C MET A 1 -29.61 2.08 8.86
N ASN A 2 -29.26 2.90 7.87
CA ASN A 2 -29.03 2.41 6.51
C ASN A 2 -27.70 1.63 6.51
N LYS A 3 -27.78 0.30 6.56
CA LYS A 3 -26.68 -0.56 6.12
C LYS A 3 -26.45 -0.22 4.64
N LYS A 4 -25.42 0.56 4.32
CA LYS A 4 -24.85 0.55 2.98
C LYS A 4 -24.23 -0.83 2.80
N LEU A 5 -25.06 -1.78 2.38
CA LEU A 5 -24.56 -3.01 1.80
C LEU A 5 -23.53 -2.61 0.75
N PHE A 6 -22.36 -3.22 0.80
CA PHE A 6 -21.33 -3.06 -0.19
C PHE A 6 -21.94 -3.38 -1.55
N GLU A 7 -22.26 -2.36 -2.35
CA GLU A 7 -22.70 -2.56 -3.70
C GLU A 7 -21.49 -2.97 -4.54
N TYR A 8 -21.35 -4.27 -4.77
CA TYR A 8 -20.46 -4.72 -5.84
C TYR A 8 -20.86 -3.96 -7.11
N PRO A 9 -19.91 -3.44 -7.87
CA PRO A 9 -20.24 -2.78 -9.12
C PRO A 9 -21.07 -3.73 -9.96
N LYS A 10 -22.33 -3.33 -10.22
CA LYS A 10 -23.24 -4.08 -11.09
C LYS A 10 -22.56 -4.24 -12.44
N GLN A 11 -22.67 -5.42 -13.03
CA GLN A 11 -22.28 -5.59 -14.42
C GLN A 11 -22.93 -4.47 -15.23
N ASP A 12 -22.11 -3.73 -15.97
CA ASP A 12 -22.67 -2.77 -16.92
C ASP A 12 -23.42 -3.52 -18.04
N ALA A 13 -24.17 -2.78 -18.83
CA ALA A 13 -24.95 -3.36 -19.93
C ALA A 13 -24.08 -4.08 -20.98
N SER A 14 -22.76 -3.93 -20.94
CA SER A 14 -21.80 -4.61 -21.83
C SER A 14 -21.33 -5.97 -21.28
N GLY A 15 -21.71 -6.33 -20.06
CA GLY A 15 -21.28 -7.55 -19.40
C GLY A 15 -19.82 -7.50 -18.92
N ALA A 16 -19.23 -6.31 -18.82
CA ALA A 16 -17.88 -6.16 -18.28
C ALA A 16 -17.81 -6.73 -16.86
N THR A 17 -16.87 -7.62 -16.64
CA THR A 17 -16.65 -8.25 -15.34
C THR A 17 -15.92 -7.27 -14.40
N CYS A 18 -16.05 -7.49 -13.11
CA CYS A 18 -15.27 -6.77 -12.08
C CYS A 18 -13.77 -6.77 -12.38
N ILE A 19 -13.25 -7.84 -12.99
CA ILE A 19 -11.86 -7.98 -13.44
C ILE A 19 -11.53 -6.93 -14.52
N ALA A 20 -12.37 -6.76 -15.54
CA ALA A 20 -12.13 -5.77 -16.59
C ALA A 20 -12.09 -4.34 -16.03
N GLN A 21 -12.97 -4.02 -15.08
CA GLN A 21 -12.97 -2.70 -14.41
C GLN A 21 -11.74 -2.50 -13.53
N ALA A 22 -11.27 -3.54 -12.85
CA ALA A 22 -10.03 -3.48 -12.07
C ALA A 22 -8.82 -3.25 -12.98
N TRP A 23 -8.72 -3.95 -14.11
CA TRP A 23 -7.65 -3.77 -15.09
C TRP A 23 -7.65 -2.39 -15.76
N ALA A 24 -8.81 -1.77 -15.93
CA ALA A 24 -8.92 -0.42 -16.46
C ALA A 24 -8.26 0.66 -15.57
N LYS A 25 -8.05 0.36 -14.30
CA LYS A 25 -7.37 1.25 -13.33
C LYS A 25 -5.86 1.00 -13.21
N VAL A 26 -5.33 -0.02 -13.88
CA VAL A 26 -3.88 -0.29 -13.85
C VAL A 26 -3.16 0.85 -14.58
N PRO A 27 -2.23 1.55 -13.92
CA PRO A 27 -1.48 2.61 -14.55
C PRO A 27 -0.69 2.11 -15.76
N ARG A 28 -0.53 2.96 -16.77
CA ARG A 28 0.32 2.65 -17.91
C ARG A 28 1.76 2.40 -17.41
N ALA A 29 2.39 1.35 -17.94
CA ALA A 29 3.80 1.09 -17.66
C ALA A 29 4.67 2.29 -18.07
N LEU A 30 5.54 2.71 -17.17
CA LEU A 30 6.49 3.79 -17.42
C LEU A 30 7.62 3.32 -18.34
N PRO A 31 8.15 4.20 -19.20
CA PRO A 31 9.40 3.95 -19.90
C PRO A 31 10.52 3.65 -18.90
N GLN A 32 11.44 2.75 -19.27
CA GLN A 32 12.52 2.30 -18.37
C GLN A 32 13.36 3.45 -17.83
N GLU A 33 13.66 4.44 -18.67
CA GLU A 33 14.47 5.60 -18.26
C GLU A 33 13.74 6.47 -17.24
N GLU A 34 12.46 6.75 -17.46
CA GLU A 34 11.62 7.52 -16.55
C GLU A 34 11.45 6.79 -15.23
N LYS A 35 11.22 5.48 -15.26
CA LYS A 35 11.14 4.62 -14.08
C LYS A 35 12.43 4.68 -13.25
N ALA A 36 13.59 4.57 -13.90
CA ALA A 36 14.88 4.64 -13.22
C ALA A 36 15.09 6.00 -12.51
N GLN A 37 14.70 7.10 -13.15
CA GLN A 37 14.77 8.43 -12.57
C GLN A 37 13.86 8.57 -11.35
N ILE A 38 12.63 8.05 -11.42
CA ILE A 38 11.68 8.06 -10.29
C ILE A 38 12.22 7.24 -9.12
N ILE A 39 12.76 6.04 -9.37
CA ILE A 39 13.36 5.19 -8.34
C ILE A 39 14.50 5.92 -7.61
N GLN A 40 15.40 6.57 -8.36
CA GLN A 40 16.50 7.33 -7.75
C GLN A 40 15.99 8.50 -6.91
N LYS A 41 14.97 9.19 -7.38
CA LYS A 41 14.33 10.28 -6.63
C LYS A 41 13.70 9.78 -5.33
N ILE A 42 12.99 8.65 -5.37
CA ILE A 42 12.41 8.04 -4.17
C ILE A 42 13.49 7.65 -3.17
N LYS A 43 14.56 6.99 -3.61
CA LYS A 43 15.70 6.62 -2.75
C LYS A 43 16.29 7.84 -2.05
N SER A 44 16.50 8.92 -2.78
CA SER A 44 17.01 10.19 -2.24
C SER A 44 16.06 10.79 -1.19
N GLU A 45 14.76 10.79 -1.48
CA GLU A 45 13.76 11.35 -0.54
C GLU A 45 13.61 10.49 0.72
N LEU A 46 13.67 9.17 0.64
CA LEU A 46 13.63 8.30 1.81
C LEU A 46 14.74 8.63 2.80
N VAL A 47 15.97 8.81 2.30
CA VAL A 47 17.12 9.22 3.14
C VAL A 47 16.90 10.61 3.72
N LYS A 48 16.57 11.59 2.88
CA LYS A 48 16.37 12.99 3.29
C LYS A 48 15.28 13.15 4.32
N GLN A 49 14.20 12.37 4.22
CA GLN A 49 13.05 12.43 5.11
C GLN A 49 13.18 11.53 6.35
N ASN A 50 14.28 10.81 6.52
CA ASN A 50 14.44 9.78 7.56
C ASN A 50 13.26 8.81 7.54
N ALA A 51 12.99 8.25 6.36
CA ALA A 51 11.88 7.36 6.09
C ALA A 51 12.34 5.98 5.65
N VAL A 52 11.55 4.96 5.92
CA VAL A 52 11.75 3.59 5.43
C VAL A 52 10.50 3.11 4.72
N LEU A 53 10.69 2.40 3.60
CA LEU A 53 9.62 1.77 2.82
C LEU A 53 9.41 0.35 3.30
N VAL A 54 8.19 0.02 3.69
CA VAL A 54 7.74 -1.36 3.91
C VAL A 54 6.66 -1.70 2.90
N ALA A 55 6.76 -2.86 2.29
CA ALA A 55 5.88 -3.28 1.21
C ALA A 55 5.23 -4.62 1.51
N HIS A 56 3.94 -4.73 1.20
CA HIS A 56 3.28 -6.02 1.23
C HIS A 56 3.69 -6.85 0.01
N TYR A 57 3.83 -8.17 0.18
CA TYR A 57 4.25 -9.07 -0.90
C TYR A 57 3.22 -9.20 -2.05
N TYR A 58 2.04 -8.56 -1.95
CA TYR A 58 1.07 -8.47 -3.04
C TYR A 58 1.26 -7.25 -3.96
N VAL A 59 2.10 -6.27 -3.58
CA VAL A 59 2.34 -5.11 -4.43
C VAL A 59 3.27 -5.46 -5.60
N ASP A 60 3.34 -4.57 -6.58
CA ASP A 60 4.20 -4.74 -7.74
C ASP A 60 5.65 -5.04 -7.36
N GLY A 61 6.32 -5.90 -8.14
CA GLY A 61 7.69 -6.34 -7.88
C GLY A 61 8.70 -5.20 -7.79
N ASP A 62 8.53 -4.15 -8.58
CA ASP A 62 9.40 -2.97 -8.53
C ASP A 62 9.34 -2.25 -7.17
N ILE A 63 8.18 -2.24 -6.53
CA ILE A 63 8.02 -1.66 -5.19
C ILE A 63 8.66 -2.56 -4.14
N GLN A 64 8.54 -3.87 -4.28
CA GLN A 64 9.20 -4.84 -3.40
C GLN A 64 10.72 -4.72 -3.49
N ASP A 65 11.27 -4.66 -4.71
CA ASP A 65 12.70 -4.48 -4.94
C ASP A 65 13.19 -3.16 -4.34
N LEU A 66 12.44 -2.08 -4.53
CA LEU A 66 12.75 -0.78 -3.94
C LEU A 66 12.78 -0.82 -2.41
N ALA A 67 11.85 -1.55 -1.77
CA ALA A 67 11.85 -1.73 -0.33
C ALA A 67 13.15 -2.42 0.14
N TRP A 68 13.53 -3.53 -0.50
CA TRP A 68 14.78 -4.23 -0.18
C TRP A 68 16.02 -3.37 -0.42
N GLU A 69 16.11 -2.69 -1.54
CA GLU A 69 17.26 -1.86 -1.92
C GLU A 69 17.46 -0.64 -1.01
N THR A 70 16.42 -0.20 -0.31
CA THR A 70 16.46 0.97 0.58
C THR A 70 16.52 0.63 2.06
N GLY A 71 16.78 -0.64 2.39
CA GLY A 71 16.86 -1.10 3.79
C GLY A 71 15.50 -1.25 4.47
N GLY A 72 14.45 -1.34 3.66
CA GLY A 72 13.09 -1.64 4.11
C GLY A 72 12.81 -3.13 4.21
N PHE A 73 11.54 -3.51 4.09
CA PHE A 73 11.10 -4.87 4.31
C PHE A 73 9.90 -5.23 3.44
N VAL A 74 9.83 -6.48 3.02
CA VAL A 74 8.69 -7.04 2.29
C VAL A 74 8.13 -8.21 3.09
N ALA A 75 6.87 -8.13 3.49
CA ALA A 75 6.26 -9.14 4.36
C ALA A 75 4.73 -9.09 4.31
N ASP A 76 4.09 -9.86 5.21
CA ASP A 76 2.68 -9.70 5.53
C ASP A 76 2.42 -8.43 6.39
N SER A 77 1.16 -8.12 6.58
CA SER A 77 0.74 -6.88 7.25
C SER A 77 1.26 -6.75 8.69
N LEU A 78 1.30 -7.83 9.45
CA LEU A 78 1.74 -7.79 10.85
C LEU A 78 3.26 -7.66 10.95
N GLU A 79 4.01 -8.39 10.13
CA GLU A 79 5.47 -8.31 10.12
C GLU A 79 5.96 -6.95 9.58
N MET A 80 5.26 -6.35 8.60
CA MET A 80 5.52 -4.98 8.17
C MET A 80 5.39 -3.98 9.34
N ALA A 81 4.33 -4.11 10.13
CA ALA A 81 4.08 -3.24 11.27
C ALA A 81 5.13 -3.43 12.38
N ARG A 82 5.53 -4.69 12.66
CA ARG A 82 6.59 -5.02 13.62
C ARG A 82 7.96 -4.49 13.19
N PHE A 83 8.30 -4.68 11.93
CA PHE A 83 9.53 -4.12 11.36
C PHE A 83 9.56 -2.61 11.50
N GLY A 84 8.48 -1.93 11.10
CA GLY A 84 8.35 -0.49 11.22
C GLY A 84 8.51 0.02 12.65
N LYS A 85 7.95 -0.69 13.63
CA LYS A 85 8.09 -0.38 15.05
C LYS A 85 9.56 -0.41 15.51
N ASN A 86 10.29 -1.43 15.09
CA ASN A 86 11.68 -1.67 15.52
C ASN A 86 12.71 -0.88 14.71
N HIS A 87 12.34 -0.33 13.57
CA HIS A 87 13.25 0.42 12.70
C HIS A 87 13.51 1.83 13.24
N ALA A 88 14.72 2.35 13.05
CA ALA A 88 15.14 3.67 13.57
C ALA A 88 14.47 4.87 12.85
N ALA A 89 13.96 4.69 11.62
CA ALA A 89 13.33 5.75 10.86
C ALA A 89 12.10 6.33 11.58
N GLN A 90 11.92 7.64 11.44
CA GLN A 90 10.79 8.37 12.04
C GLN A 90 9.52 8.31 11.18
N LYS A 91 9.67 8.01 9.90
CA LYS A 91 8.57 7.90 8.95
C LYS A 91 8.53 6.51 8.34
N LEU A 92 7.34 5.94 8.29
CA LEU A 92 7.07 4.65 7.63
C LEU A 92 6.25 4.92 6.38
N ILE A 93 6.76 4.50 5.23
CA ILE A 93 6.01 4.49 3.99
C ILE A 93 5.47 3.07 3.82
N VAL A 94 4.16 2.90 3.91
CA VAL A 94 3.51 1.59 3.86
C VAL A 94 2.88 1.39 2.48
N ALA A 95 3.50 0.56 1.65
CA ALA A 95 2.97 0.15 0.36
C ALA A 95 2.11 -1.11 0.53
N GLY A 96 0.82 -0.92 0.60
CA GLY A 96 -0.19 -1.96 0.81
C GLY A 96 -1.58 -1.36 0.86
N VAL A 97 -2.54 -2.10 1.37
CA VAL A 97 -3.91 -1.61 1.55
C VAL A 97 -4.07 -0.86 2.89
N LYS A 98 -5.09 -0.04 3.00
CA LYS A 98 -5.30 0.95 4.07
C LYS A 98 -5.12 0.39 5.48
N PHE A 99 -5.72 -0.77 5.81
CA PHE A 99 -5.62 -1.34 7.17
C PHE A 99 -4.18 -1.69 7.58
N MET A 100 -3.28 -1.92 6.63
CA MET A 100 -1.86 -2.20 6.91
C MET A 100 -1.15 -0.95 7.43
N GLY A 101 -1.46 0.22 6.88
CA GLY A 101 -1.00 1.50 7.41
C GLY A 101 -1.59 1.83 8.77
N GLU A 102 -2.86 1.52 8.98
CA GLU A 102 -3.54 1.68 10.28
C GLU A 102 -2.89 0.78 11.35
N SER A 103 -2.62 -0.49 11.03
CA SER A 103 -1.92 -1.41 11.93
C SER A 103 -0.51 -0.93 12.26
N ALA A 104 0.23 -0.43 11.26
CA ALA A 104 1.56 0.15 11.46
C ALA A 104 1.49 1.37 12.40
N LYS A 105 0.48 2.22 12.23
CA LYS A 105 0.27 3.40 13.10
C LYS A 105 -0.08 3.03 14.53
N ILE A 106 -0.91 2.01 14.72
CA ILE A 106 -1.27 1.50 16.06
C ILE A 106 -0.04 0.99 16.79
N LEU A 107 0.85 0.23 16.12
CA LEU A 107 2.07 -0.29 16.72
C LEU A 107 3.19 0.76 16.89
N SER A 108 3.12 1.87 16.16
CA SER A 108 4.12 2.94 16.18
C SER A 108 3.45 4.32 16.26
N PRO A 109 2.73 4.60 17.37
CA PRO A 109 1.93 5.84 17.48
C PRO A 109 2.79 7.11 17.42
N GLU A 110 4.07 7.03 17.77
CA GLU A 110 5.03 8.13 17.74
C GLU A 110 5.56 8.43 16.33
N LYS A 111 5.43 7.50 15.39
CA LYS A 111 5.94 7.65 14.02
C LYS A 111 4.89 8.24 13.08
N THR A 112 5.36 8.91 12.05
CA THR A 112 4.50 9.30 10.92
C THR A 112 4.37 8.11 9.97
N VAL A 113 3.15 7.67 9.74
CA VAL A 113 2.83 6.61 8.76
C VAL A 113 2.18 7.25 7.55
N LEU A 114 2.76 7.02 6.38
CA LEU A 114 2.30 7.50 5.10
C LEU A 114 1.99 6.33 4.17
N MET A 115 0.97 6.49 3.34
CA MET A 115 0.59 5.51 2.32
C MET A 115 0.48 6.18 0.96
N PRO A 116 0.98 5.54 -0.10
CA PRO A 116 0.89 6.07 -1.46
C PRO A 116 -0.56 6.24 -1.94
N ASP A 117 -1.45 5.33 -1.52
CA ASP A 117 -2.85 5.32 -1.91
C ASP A 117 -3.72 4.93 -0.70
N LEU A 118 -4.57 5.85 -0.26
CA LEU A 118 -5.51 5.62 0.85
C LEU A 118 -6.82 4.98 0.39
N ASP A 119 -7.07 4.92 -0.91
CA ASP A 119 -8.25 4.26 -1.50
C ASP A 119 -7.99 2.77 -1.76
N ALA A 120 -6.74 2.31 -1.63
CA ALA A 120 -6.40 0.89 -1.70
C ALA A 120 -6.95 0.16 -0.47
N THR A 121 -8.01 -0.62 -0.67
CA THR A 121 -8.74 -1.34 0.39
C THR A 121 -8.70 -2.85 0.16
N CYS A 122 -9.08 -3.61 1.17
CA CYS A 122 -9.17 -5.05 1.13
C CYS A 122 -10.62 -5.48 1.33
N SER A 123 -11.13 -6.36 0.46
CA SER A 123 -12.51 -6.86 0.56
C SER A 123 -12.76 -7.66 1.85
N LEU A 124 -11.74 -8.32 2.38
CA LEU A 124 -11.85 -9.05 3.66
C LEU A 124 -12.01 -8.09 4.85
N ASP A 125 -11.25 -6.99 4.84
CA ASP A 125 -11.35 -5.95 5.86
C ASP A 125 -12.71 -5.25 5.79
N LEU A 126 -13.15 -4.84 4.60
CA LEU A 126 -14.44 -4.20 4.40
C LEU A 126 -15.63 -5.12 4.68
N GLY A 127 -15.45 -6.42 4.56
CA GLY A 127 -16.48 -7.44 4.82
C GLY A 127 -16.61 -7.85 6.28
N CYS A 128 -15.77 -7.31 7.18
CA CYS A 128 -15.76 -7.62 8.61
C CYS A 128 -15.81 -6.30 9.43
N PRO A 129 -16.96 -5.61 9.45
CA PRO A 129 -17.11 -4.39 10.23
C PRO A 129 -17.05 -4.68 11.73
N ALA A 130 -16.55 -3.72 12.51
CA ALA A 130 -16.34 -3.88 13.95
C ALA A 130 -17.63 -4.04 14.77
N GLU A 131 -18.79 -3.69 14.17
CA GLU A 131 -20.10 -3.79 14.81
C GLU A 131 -20.74 -5.17 14.69
N ASP A 132 -20.17 -6.09 13.93
CA ASP A 132 -20.64 -7.45 13.76
C ASP A 132 -19.94 -8.38 14.77
#